data_7712c5482b043dc0feeb97d320112be8
#
_entry.id   7712c5482b043dc0feeb97d320112be8
#
_cell.length_a   1.000
_cell.length_b   1.000
_cell.length_c   1.000
_cell.angle_alpha   90.00
_cell.angle_beta   90.00
_cell.angle_gamma   90.00
#
_symmetry.space_group_name_H-M   'P 1'
#
loop_
_entity.id
_entity.type
_entity.pdbx_description
1 polymer ?
#
loop_
_entity_poly.entity_id
_entity_poly.type
_entity_poly.pdbx_seq_one_letter_code
_entity_poly.pdbx_strand_id
1 'polypeptide(L)'
;MYKIDDFAMMSPMRYYNNEDANNQKRKDMIENKDGEYIATKKNDGDWAMLIHYTKGNNLIRSRSISKVTGVYGDYTAKVPHIVEEMDNWPDNTVVLAELCWDQDGTNANTVGTILRCLPAKAVERQKENKLKAVIFDMLMVDGKDLTGLGYYFRLEEVLLFPRGLYTYPTEVIQDNFAEAADRIIAGGGEGVVIQRCDYTYNPGSRTAWKTLKLKQQLPEMELKVVDVLEPKMNYEGDCPDTWGYWYQDISYTDDEGVWHGPNSQMGNFPVTKPYFYGWKNGITVELPDGTKCDVASGLTDDDRAWLATKDAAKMIAAGELYAVVKAMSFNDKGRLRHPSLVRLRNDM
;
A
#
# COMPACT_ATOMS: atom_id res chain seq x y z
N MET A 1 -17.36 -6.62 20.73
CA MET A 1 -16.89 -8.02 20.51
C MET A 1 -17.40 -8.45 19.15
N TYR A 2 -16.46 -8.75 18.25
CA TYR A 2 -16.77 -9.20 16.88
C TYR A 2 -17.08 -10.70 16.85
N LYS A 3 -17.95 -11.10 15.93
CA LYS A 3 -18.17 -12.50 15.56
C LYS A 3 -17.32 -12.84 14.35
N ILE A 4 -17.06 -14.13 14.10
CA ILE A 4 -16.19 -14.54 12.99
C ILE A 4 -16.68 -14.05 11.62
N ASP A 5 -17.98 -13.99 11.39
CA ASP A 5 -18.56 -13.52 10.14
C ASP A 5 -18.31 -12.03 9.88
N ASP A 6 -18.11 -11.23 10.93
CA ASP A 6 -17.84 -9.79 10.80
C ASP A 6 -16.51 -9.55 10.08
N PHE A 7 -15.55 -10.46 10.19
CA PHE A 7 -14.20 -10.29 9.62
C PHE A 7 -14.18 -10.44 8.09
N ALA A 8 -15.11 -11.19 7.51
CA ALA A 8 -15.14 -11.37 6.05
C ALA A 8 -15.28 -10.04 5.30
N MET A 9 -16.07 -9.11 5.86
CA MET A 9 -16.31 -7.77 5.26
C MET A 9 -15.65 -6.63 6.03
N MET A 10 -14.88 -6.94 7.09
CA MET A 10 -14.22 -5.93 7.92
C MET A 10 -13.18 -5.15 7.14
N SER A 11 -13.24 -3.82 7.17
CA SER A 11 -12.21 -2.97 6.59
C SER A 11 -10.88 -3.14 7.34
N PRO A 12 -9.77 -3.44 6.66
CA PRO A 12 -8.49 -3.60 7.34
C PRO A 12 -8.03 -2.28 7.95
N MET A 13 -7.36 -2.38 9.09
CA MET A 13 -6.68 -1.25 9.70
C MET A 13 -5.57 -0.75 8.78
N ARG A 14 -5.40 0.58 8.69
CA ARG A 14 -4.39 1.20 7.83
C ARG A 14 -3.18 1.60 8.68
N TYR A 15 -2.05 0.99 8.42
CA TYR A 15 -0.79 1.39 9.03
C TYR A 15 -0.32 2.73 8.47
N TYR A 16 0.11 3.62 9.35
CA TYR A 16 0.60 4.94 8.96
C TYR A 16 2.08 4.83 8.56
N ASN A 17 2.41 5.34 7.38
CA ASN A 17 3.79 5.48 6.92
C ASN A 17 4.29 6.87 7.31
N ASN A 18 5.09 6.96 8.35
CA ASN A 18 5.78 8.19 8.75
C ASN A 18 7.24 8.21 8.29
N GLU A 19 7.52 7.62 7.15
CA GLU A 19 8.87 7.46 6.64
C GLU A 19 9.58 8.81 6.43
N ASP A 20 8.81 9.82 6.08
CA ASP A 20 9.30 11.16 5.74
C ASP A 20 9.37 12.13 6.93
N ALA A 21 8.77 11.78 8.05
CA ALA A 21 8.74 12.65 9.21
C ALA A 21 10.04 12.54 10.01
N ASN A 22 10.96 13.45 9.77
CA ASN A 22 12.14 13.64 10.63
C ASN A 22 11.73 14.40 11.90
N ASN A 23 10.97 13.75 12.78
CA ASN A 23 10.50 14.36 14.01
C ASN A 23 10.83 13.49 15.24
N GLN A 24 10.66 14.07 16.42
CA GLN A 24 11.00 13.43 17.69
C GLN A 24 10.21 12.12 17.90
N LYS A 25 8.92 12.08 17.55
CA LYS A 25 8.09 10.86 17.71
C LYS A 25 8.63 9.68 16.91
N ARG A 26 9.13 9.93 15.67
CA ARG A 26 9.76 8.89 14.87
C ARG A 26 11.02 8.35 15.54
N LYS A 27 11.84 9.24 16.09
CA LYS A 27 13.06 8.88 16.82
C LYS A 27 12.72 8.04 18.05
N ASP A 28 11.73 8.49 18.86
CA ASP A 28 11.29 7.78 20.06
C ASP A 28 10.81 6.35 19.74
N MET A 29 10.06 6.18 18.65
CA MET A 29 9.62 4.85 18.20
C MET A 29 10.79 3.95 17.79
N ILE A 30 11.78 4.48 17.09
CA ILE A 30 12.96 3.73 16.63
C ILE A 30 13.87 3.36 17.79
N GLU A 31 14.12 4.31 18.68
CA GLU A 31 14.99 4.12 19.85
C GLU A 31 14.38 3.22 20.91
N ASN A 32 13.04 3.16 20.99
CA ASN A 32 12.27 2.34 21.92
C ASN A 32 12.77 2.37 23.39
N LYS A 33 13.19 3.54 23.86
CA LYS A 33 13.83 3.69 25.18
C LYS A 33 12.97 3.19 26.33
N ASP A 34 11.64 3.37 26.21
CA ASP A 34 10.68 3.03 27.26
C ASP A 34 10.08 1.62 27.08
N GLY A 35 10.52 0.87 26.05
CA GLY A 35 10.02 -0.47 25.78
C GLY A 35 8.54 -0.52 25.35
N GLU A 36 7.99 0.59 24.88
CA GLU A 36 6.57 0.69 24.49
C GLU A 36 6.28 0.13 23.09
N TYR A 37 7.31 -0.25 22.33
CA TYR A 37 7.19 -0.69 20.95
C TYR A 37 7.79 -2.06 20.72
N ILE A 38 7.21 -2.80 19.77
CA ILE A 38 7.72 -4.07 19.26
C ILE A 38 7.98 -3.88 17.78
N ALA A 39 9.08 -4.44 17.30
CA ALA A 39 9.38 -4.49 15.88
C ALA A 39 9.30 -5.93 15.37
N THR A 40 8.77 -6.09 14.17
CA THR A 40 8.73 -7.35 13.43
C THR A 40 9.32 -7.17 12.05
N LYS A 41 9.86 -8.26 11.47
CA LYS A 41 10.35 -8.23 10.09
C LYS A 41 9.24 -7.86 9.13
N LYS A 42 9.54 -6.92 8.23
CA LYS A 42 8.62 -6.56 7.15
C LYS A 42 8.84 -7.49 5.97
N ASN A 43 7.86 -8.35 5.73
CA ASN A 43 7.87 -9.25 4.59
C ASN A 43 7.34 -8.53 3.34
N ASP A 44 7.93 -8.78 2.17
CA ASP A 44 7.52 -8.20 0.89
C ASP A 44 6.59 -9.16 0.15
N GLY A 45 5.30 -8.95 0.26
CA GLY A 45 4.28 -9.81 -0.30
C GLY A 45 2.96 -9.11 -0.56
N ASP A 46 1.88 -9.85 -0.42
CA ASP A 46 0.52 -9.34 -0.51
C ASP A 46 -0.22 -9.63 0.79
N TRP A 47 -0.73 -8.58 1.43
CA TRP A 47 -1.46 -8.69 2.67
C TRP A 47 -2.72 -9.54 2.50
N ALA A 48 -2.97 -10.45 3.42
CA ALA A 48 -4.16 -11.28 3.47
C ALA A 48 -4.75 -11.37 4.88
N MET A 49 -6.06 -11.53 4.95
CA MET A 49 -6.75 -11.98 6.15
C MET A 49 -7.16 -13.43 5.93
N LEU A 50 -6.70 -14.31 6.82
CA LEU A 50 -7.01 -15.72 6.81
C LEU A 50 -8.08 -15.96 7.88
N ILE A 51 -9.23 -16.48 7.46
CA ILE A 51 -10.38 -16.77 8.32
C ILE A 51 -10.65 -18.27 8.25
N HIS A 52 -10.44 -18.94 9.36
CA HIS A 52 -10.79 -20.35 9.54
C HIS A 52 -12.06 -20.44 10.37
N TYR A 53 -13.16 -20.85 9.77
CA TYR A 53 -14.43 -21.05 10.46
C TYR A 53 -14.43 -22.39 11.19
N THR A 54 -14.20 -23.45 10.43
CA THR A 54 -14.06 -24.83 10.86
C THR A 54 -13.41 -25.62 9.73
N LYS A 55 -13.02 -26.85 10.00
CA LYS A 55 -12.37 -27.71 8.99
C LYS A 55 -13.15 -27.76 7.68
N GLY A 56 -12.47 -27.50 6.59
CA GLY A 56 -13.05 -27.44 5.25
C GLY A 56 -13.81 -26.14 4.93
N ASN A 57 -13.92 -25.22 5.89
CA ASN A 57 -14.54 -23.90 5.68
C ASN A 57 -13.55 -22.78 6.00
N ASN A 58 -12.85 -22.32 4.99
CA ASN A 58 -11.78 -21.34 5.06
C ASN A 58 -12.00 -20.19 4.06
N LEU A 59 -11.59 -19.00 4.42
CA LEU A 59 -11.54 -17.84 3.53
C LEU A 59 -10.19 -17.13 3.66
N ILE A 60 -9.52 -16.94 2.54
CA ILE A 60 -8.32 -16.10 2.46
C ILE A 60 -8.64 -14.92 1.55
N ARG A 61 -8.71 -13.71 2.11
CA ARG A 61 -9.12 -12.53 1.36
C ARG A 61 -8.05 -11.45 1.27
N SER A 62 -8.12 -10.68 0.20
CA SER A 62 -7.26 -9.53 -0.05
C SER A 62 -7.53 -8.35 0.91
N ARG A 63 -6.60 -7.39 0.90
CA ARG A 63 -6.70 -6.14 1.67
C ARG A 63 -7.77 -5.19 1.13
N SER A 64 -7.94 -5.12 -0.19
CA SER A 64 -8.73 -4.08 -0.86
C SER A 64 -9.90 -4.68 -1.60
N ILE A 65 -11.01 -3.96 -1.58
CA ILE A 65 -12.19 -4.26 -2.39
C ILE A 65 -11.84 -4.05 -3.86
N SER A 66 -12.20 -5.01 -4.70
CA SER A 66 -12.07 -4.91 -6.15
C SER A 66 -13.03 -3.85 -6.69
N LYS A 67 -12.53 -2.90 -7.45
CA LYS A 67 -13.36 -1.90 -8.12
C LYS A 67 -14.33 -2.51 -9.15
N VAL A 68 -14.03 -3.70 -9.64
CA VAL A 68 -14.85 -4.38 -10.66
C VAL A 68 -15.97 -5.19 -10.01
N THR A 69 -15.69 -5.91 -8.92
CA THR A 69 -16.65 -6.83 -8.29
C THR A 69 -17.33 -6.25 -7.05
N GLY A 70 -16.82 -5.15 -6.49
CA GLY A 70 -17.35 -4.54 -5.27
C GLY A 70 -17.10 -5.35 -3.98
N VAL A 71 -16.29 -6.43 -4.05
CA VAL A 71 -15.96 -7.30 -2.92
C VAL A 71 -14.44 -7.48 -2.79
N TYR A 72 -13.99 -7.97 -1.63
CA TYR A 72 -12.59 -8.34 -1.45
C TYR A 72 -12.21 -9.48 -2.39
N GLY A 73 -10.97 -9.45 -2.89
CA GLY A 73 -10.45 -10.56 -3.70
C GLY A 73 -10.32 -11.83 -2.87
N ASP A 74 -10.80 -12.96 -3.38
CA ASP A 74 -10.67 -14.27 -2.76
C ASP A 74 -9.42 -14.97 -3.28
N TYR A 75 -8.54 -15.36 -2.35
CA TYR A 75 -7.29 -16.08 -2.61
C TYR A 75 -7.37 -17.56 -2.22
N THR A 76 -8.47 -18.02 -1.60
CA THR A 76 -8.60 -19.36 -1.03
C THR A 76 -8.23 -20.46 -2.02
N ALA A 77 -8.83 -20.45 -3.20
CA ALA A 77 -8.56 -21.44 -4.25
C ALA A 77 -7.18 -21.27 -4.93
N LYS A 78 -6.45 -20.19 -4.64
CA LYS A 78 -5.14 -19.90 -5.24
C LYS A 78 -3.98 -20.44 -4.42
N VAL A 79 -4.19 -20.72 -3.14
CA VAL A 79 -3.18 -21.23 -2.19
C VAL A 79 -3.71 -22.44 -1.40
N PRO A 80 -4.11 -23.53 -2.08
CA PRO A 80 -4.77 -24.68 -1.44
C PRO A 80 -3.91 -25.32 -0.34
N HIS A 81 -2.60 -25.28 -0.45
CA HIS A 81 -1.68 -25.81 0.55
C HIS A 81 -1.70 -25.02 1.88
N ILE A 82 -2.01 -23.72 1.84
CA ILE A 82 -2.23 -22.90 3.05
C ILE A 82 -3.59 -23.28 3.66
N VAL A 83 -4.61 -23.47 2.82
CA VAL A 83 -5.95 -23.91 3.27
C VAL A 83 -5.89 -25.25 3.97
N GLU A 84 -5.11 -26.21 3.45
CA GLU A 84 -4.90 -27.52 4.08
C GLU A 84 -4.27 -27.39 5.49
N GLU A 85 -3.37 -26.46 5.69
CA GLU A 85 -2.80 -26.18 7.01
C GLU A 85 -3.82 -25.51 7.95
N MET A 86 -4.62 -24.57 7.42
CA MET A 86 -5.70 -23.93 8.20
C MET A 86 -6.71 -24.94 8.75
N ASP A 87 -6.95 -26.05 8.07
CA ASP A 87 -7.84 -27.11 8.53
C ASP A 87 -7.41 -27.79 9.84
N ASN A 88 -6.19 -27.52 10.30
CA ASN A 88 -5.66 -27.99 11.59
C ASN A 88 -5.64 -26.90 12.68
N TRP A 89 -6.16 -25.71 12.36
CA TRP A 89 -6.24 -24.61 13.32
C TRP A 89 -7.46 -24.78 14.27
N PRO A 90 -7.46 -24.10 15.43
CA PRO A 90 -8.67 -24.01 16.24
C PRO A 90 -9.81 -23.36 15.44
N ASP A 91 -11.03 -23.89 15.58
CA ASP A 91 -12.21 -23.30 14.93
C ASP A 91 -12.38 -21.82 15.29
N ASN A 92 -12.99 -21.06 14.38
CA ASN A 92 -13.20 -19.61 14.55
C ASN A 92 -11.89 -18.84 14.85
N THR A 93 -10.89 -19.02 13.99
CA THR A 93 -9.60 -18.32 14.06
C THR A 93 -9.44 -17.31 12.92
N VAL A 94 -8.98 -16.10 13.24
CA VAL A 94 -8.72 -15.03 12.27
C VAL A 94 -7.34 -14.45 12.48
N VAL A 95 -6.49 -14.53 11.46
CA VAL A 95 -5.14 -13.97 11.48
C VAL A 95 -4.90 -13.01 10.32
N LEU A 96 -3.96 -12.10 10.52
CA LEU A 96 -3.41 -11.25 9.45
C LEU A 96 -2.04 -11.80 9.07
N ALA A 97 -1.83 -11.97 7.77
CA ALA A 97 -0.58 -12.50 7.24
C ALA A 97 -0.13 -11.73 5.99
N GLU A 98 1.16 -11.83 5.70
CA GLU A 98 1.72 -11.48 4.41
C GLU A 98 1.92 -12.77 3.60
N LEU A 99 1.27 -12.84 2.44
CA LEU A 99 1.53 -13.92 1.48
C LEU A 99 2.79 -13.56 0.70
N CYS A 100 3.84 -14.31 0.89
CA CYS A 100 5.14 -14.04 0.29
C CYS A 100 5.87 -15.32 -0.14
N TRP A 101 6.93 -15.17 -0.90
CA TRP A 101 7.91 -16.22 -1.13
C TRP A 101 9.10 -16.06 -0.19
N ASP A 102 9.63 -17.18 0.22
CA ASP A 102 10.81 -17.26 1.09
C ASP A 102 12.10 -17.41 0.25
N GLN A 103 12.22 -16.59 -0.79
CA GLN A 103 13.41 -16.54 -1.64
C GLN A 103 13.91 -15.11 -1.76
N ASP A 104 15.23 -14.96 -1.63
CA ASP A 104 15.90 -13.68 -1.84
C ASP A 104 15.59 -13.14 -3.25
N GLY A 105 15.31 -11.83 -3.35
CA GLY A 105 15.00 -11.15 -4.61
C GLY A 105 13.56 -11.27 -5.09
N THR A 106 12.66 -11.98 -4.38
CA THR A 106 11.23 -11.96 -4.66
C THR A 106 10.57 -10.76 -3.97
N ASN A 107 9.63 -10.13 -4.66
CA ASN A 107 8.95 -8.94 -4.18
C ASN A 107 7.43 -9.03 -4.39
N ALA A 108 6.68 -8.09 -3.79
CA ALA A 108 5.23 -8.01 -3.89
C ALA A 108 4.70 -8.04 -5.34
N ASN A 109 5.45 -7.57 -6.33
CA ASN A 109 5.02 -7.64 -7.73
C ASN A 109 4.96 -9.09 -8.23
N THR A 110 5.95 -9.90 -7.89
CA THR A 110 6.00 -11.32 -8.24
C THR A 110 4.84 -12.07 -7.59
N VAL A 111 4.61 -11.85 -6.29
CA VAL A 111 3.46 -12.42 -5.55
C VAL A 111 2.14 -11.96 -6.18
N GLY A 112 2.03 -10.67 -6.51
CA GLY A 112 0.86 -10.11 -7.19
C GLY A 112 0.56 -10.77 -8.54
N THR A 113 1.57 -11.20 -9.31
CA THR A 113 1.34 -11.93 -10.57
C THR A 113 0.66 -13.28 -10.36
N ILE A 114 0.92 -13.92 -9.20
CA ILE A 114 0.29 -15.18 -8.80
C ILE A 114 -1.14 -14.91 -8.31
N LEU A 115 -1.31 -14.02 -7.36
CA LEU A 115 -2.59 -13.81 -6.69
C LEU A 115 -3.64 -13.10 -7.57
N ARG A 116 -3.22 -12.37 -8.62
CA ARG A 116 -4.12 -11.64 -9.54
C ARG A 116 -4.54 -12.43 -10.78
N CYS A 117 -4.13 -13.70 -10.91
CA CYS A 117 -4.59 -14.56 -12.01
C CYS A 117 -5.69 -15.53 -11.54
N LEU A 118 -6.24 -16.31 -12.48
CA LEU A 118 -7.22 -17.36 -12.19
C LEU A 118 -6.64 -18.46 -11.28
N PRO A 119 -7.44 -19.11 -10.43
CA PRO A 119 -6.96 -20.10 -9.46
C PRO A 119 -6.08 -21.20 -10.06
N ALA A 120 -6.50 -21.82 -11.15
CA ALA A 120 -5.71 -22.88 -11.81
C ALA A 120 -4.31 -22.39 -12.22
N LYS A 121 -4.21 -21.16 -12.75
CA LYS A 121 -2.94 -20.56 -13.14
C LYS A 121 -2.10 -20.14 -11.92
N ALA A 122 -2.74 -19.73 -10.82
CA ALA A 122 -2.07 -19.43 -9.57
C ALA A 122 -1.41 -20.68 -8.98
N VAL A 123 -2.13 -21.79 -8.94
CA VAL A 123 -1.61 -23.08 -8.47
C VAL A 123 -0.47 -23.57 -9.37
N GLU A 124 -0.62 -23.46 -10.70
CA GLU A 124 0.43 -23.82 -11.66
C GLU A 124 1.73 -23.04 -11.43
N ARG A 125 1.65 -21.74 -11.20
CA ARG A 125 2.81 -20.87 -10.94
C ARG A 125 3.51 -21.17 -9.61
N GLN A 126 2.88 -21.92 -8.74
CA GLN A 126 3.40 -22.32 -7.43
C GLN A 126 3.92 -23.76 -7.37
N LYS A 127 4.02 -24.48 -8.52
CA LYS A 127 4.48 -25.87 -8.54
C LYS A 127 5.89 -26.05 -7.99
N GLU A 128 6.80 -25.14 -8.34
CA GLU A 128 8.19 -25.20 -7.91
C GLU A 128 8.42 -24.50 -6.57
N ASN A 129 7.69 -23.41 -6.34
CA ASN A 129 7.80 -22.61 -5.12
C ASN A 129 6.44 -22.13 -4.66
N LYS A 130 6.01 -22.58 -3.52
CA LYS A 130 4.71 -22.25 -2.93
C LYS A 130 4.79 -20.98 -2.11
N LEU A 131 3.75 -20.14 -2.21
CA LEU A 131 3.59 -18.99 -1.32
C LEU A 131 3.45 -19.46 0.13
N LYS A 132 3.91 -18.63 1.05
CA LYS A 132 3.80 -18.83 2.49
C LYS A 132 3.00 -17.69 3.10
N ALA A 133 2.29 -17.97 4.17
CA ALA A 133 1.58 -16.98 4.98
C ALA A 133 2.40 -16.69 6.24
N VAL A 134 3.05 -15.55 6.29
CA VAL A 134 3.79 -15.07 7.48
C VAL A 134 2.82 -14.29 8.34
N ILE A 135 2.41 -14.87 9.45
CA ILE A 135 1.39 -14.34 10.36
C ILE A 135 2.02 -13.26 11.24
N PHE A 136 1.46 -12.05 11.25
CA PHE A 136 1.97 -10.92 12.03
C PHE A 136 0.97 -10.30 13.00
N ASP A 137 -0.30 -10.70 12.96
CA ASP A 137 -1.32 -10.28 13.93
C ASP A 137 -2.40 -11.37 14.03
N MET A 138 -3.06 -11.45 15.19
CA MET A 138 -4.17 -12.36 15.44
C MET A 138 -5.36 -11.60 15.98
N LEU A 139 -6.49 -11.71 15.32
CA LEU A 139 -7.70 -10.96 15.65
C LEU A 139 -8.74 -11.80 16.39
N MET A 140 -8.70 -13.12 16.18
CA MET A 140 -9.57 -14.08 16.86
C MET A 140 -8.88 -15.43 16.94
N VAL A 141 -9.06 -16.16 18.03
CA VAL A 141 -8.63 -17.56 18.18
C VAL A 141 -9.64 -18.32 19.03
N ASP A 142 -10.05 -19.51 18.57
CA ASP A 142 -11.06 -20.35 19.24
C ASP A 142 -12.33 -19.54 19.62
N GLY A 143 -12.78 -18.68 18.68
CA GLY A 143 -13.95 -17.81 18.86
C GLY A 143 -13.76 -16.63 19.83
N LYS A 144 -12.59 -16.47 20.44
CA LYS A 144 -12.28 -15.35 21.33
C LYS A 144 -11.80 -14.16 20.52
N ASP A 145 -12.55 -13.06 20.55
CA ASP A 145 -12.18 -11.77 19.93
C ASP A 145 -11.01 -11.12 20.67
N LEU A 146 -9.90 -10.90 19.98
CA LEU A 146 -8.67 -10.29 20.50
C LEU A 146 -8.50 -8.83 20.08
N THR A 147 -9.39 -8.28 19.26
CA THR A 147 -9.23 -6.92 18.68
C THR A 147 -9.10 -5.83 19.72
N GLY A 148 -9.74 -5.99 20.89
CA GLY A 148 -9.65 -5.07 22.01
C GLY A 148 -8.37 -5.17 22.85
N LEU A 149 -7.53 -6.19 22.61
CA LEU A 149 -6.25 -6.33 23.30
C LEU A 149 -5.17 -5.48 22.62
N GLY A 150 -4.16 -5.07 23.38
CA GLY A 150 -2.95 -4.45 22.85
C GLY A 150 -2.19 -5.39 21.90
N TYR A 151 -1.41 -4.81 20.99
CA TYR A 151 -0.66 -5.58 19.98
C TYR A 151 0.30 -6.60 20.62
N TYR A 152 0.88 -6.27 21.76
CA TYR A 152 1.75 -7.20 22.51
C TYR A 152 1.04 -8.55 22.74
N PHE A 153 -0.16 -8.53 23.30
CA PHE A 153 -0.91 -9.77 23.60
C PHE A 153 -1.35 -10.51 22.35
N ARG A 154 -1.74 -9.78 21.30
CA ARG A 154 -2.11 -10.43 20.03
C ARG A 154 -0.90 -11.07 19.34
N LEU A 155 0.27 -10.47 19.44
CA LEU A 155 1.51 -11.04 18.91
C LEU A 155 1.96 -12.26 19.73
N GLU A 156 1.78 -12.27 21.05
CA GLU A 156 2.02 -13.46 21.86
C GLU A 156 1.18 -14.66 21.38
N GLU A 157 -0.10 -14.46 21.09
CA GLU A 157 -0.97 -15.50 20.52
C GLU A 157 -0.43 -15.97 19.15
N VAL A 158 0.09 -15.07 18.30
CA VAL A 158 0.73 -15.45 17.03
C VAL A 158 1.97 -16.32 17.27
N LEU A 159 2.79 -15.97 18.25
CA LEU A 159 4.04 -16.71 18.53
C LEU A 159 3.80 -18.09 19.14
N LEU A 160 2.69 -18.26 19.87
CA LEU A 160 2.25 -19.53 20.46
C LEU A 160 1.46 -20.38 19.47
N PHE A 161 1.02 -19.81 18.36
CA PHE A 161 0.19 -20.48 17.36
C PHE A 161 0.96 -21.62 16.66
N PRO A 162 0.28 -22.73 16.31
CA PRO A 162 0.92 -23.85 15.65
C PRO A 162 1.63 -23.43 14.35
N ARG A 163 2.89 -23.84 14.21
CA ARG A 163 3.66 -23.60 12.98
C ARG A 163 3.40 -24.70 11.96
N GLY A 164 3.01 -24.31 10.77
CA GLY A 164 2.98 -25.16 9.60
C GLY A 164 4.22 -25.00 8.72
N LEU A 165 4.26 -25.71 7.61
CA LEU A 165 5.29 -25.55 6.58
C LEU A 165 5.09 -24.27 5.77
N TYR A 166 3.83 -23.87 5.60
CA TYR A 166 3.42 -22.70 4.79
C TYR A 166 2.77 -21.59 5.61
N THR A 167 2.49 -21.84 6.89
CA THR A 167 1.90 -20.86 7.82
C THR A 167 2.76 -20.79 9.08
N TYR A 168 3.36 -19.63 9.36
CA TYR A 168 4.23 -19.46 10.52
C TYR A 168 4.28 -17.99 10.98
N PRO A 169 4.63 -17.74 12.25
CA PRO A 169 4.71 -16.40 12.79
C PRO A 169 5.82 -15.57 12.15
N THR A 170 5.62 -14.26 12.12
CA THR A 170 6.65 -13.29 11.75
C THR A 170 7.83 -13.33 12.73
N GLU A 171 9.00 -12.93 12.24
CA GLU A 171 10.19 -12.75 13.06
C GLU A 171 10.06 -11.49 13.92
N VAL A 172 10.25 -11.64 15.23
CA VAL A 172 10.29 -10.52 16.18
C VAL A 172 11.73 -10.03 16.31
N ILE A 173 11.92 -8.73 16.19
CA ILE A 173 13.22 -8.08 16.27
C ILE A 173 13.56 -7.81 17.74
N GLN A 174 14.66 -8.38 18.22
CA GLN A 174 15.14 -8.26 19.60
C GLN A 174 16.20 -7.15 19.78
N ASP A 175 16.82 -6.75 18.65
CA ASP A 175 17.92 -5.79 18.63
C ASP A 175 17.43 -4.34 18.46
N ASN A 176 18.40 -3.41 18.32
CA ASN A 176 18.12 -2.04 17.88
C ASN A 176 17.35 -2.04 16.55
N PHE A 177 16.20 -1.38 16.52
CA PHE A 177 15.28 -1.45 15.37
C PHE A 177 15.87 -0.84 14.10
N ALA A 178 16.69 0.21 14.22
CA ALA A 178 17.35 0.82 13.06
C ALA A 178 18.43 -0.12 12.49
N GLU A 179 19.29 -0.65 13.34
CA GLU A 179 20.36 -1.56 12.92
C GLU A 179 19.78 -2.86 12.33
N ALA A 180 18.70 -3.36 12.91
CA ALA A 180 17.98 -4.51 12.38
C ALA A 180 17.37 -4.22 11.01
N ALA A 181 16.75 -3.06 10.83
CA ALA A 181 16.21 -2.64 9.54
C ALA A 181 17.32 -2.56 8.48
N ASP A 182 18.46 -1.92 8.81
CA ASP A 182 19.60 -1.78 7.90
C ASP A 182 20.18 -3.16 7.52
N ARG A 183 20.32 -4.08 8.48
CA ARG A 183 20.80 -5.45 8.25
C ARG A 183 19.85 -6.24 7.35
N ILE A 184 18.54 -6.16 7.59
CA ILE A 184 17.54 -6.84 6.78
C ILE A 184 17.52 -6.28 5.35
N ILE A 185 17.60 -4.96 5.21
CA ILE A 185 17.65 -4.28 3.90
C ILE A 185 18.93 -4.66 3.14
N ALA A 186 20.07 -4.66 3.80
CA ALA A 186 21.35 -5.07 3.19
C ALA A 186 21.32 -6.55 2.73
N GLY A 187 20.54 -7.41 3.39
CA GLY A 187 20.28 -8.78 2.99
C GLY A 187 19.21 -8.97 1.92
N GLY A 188 18.68 -7.86 1.33
CA GLY A 188 17.65 -7.92 0.29
C GLY A 188 16.21 -7.96 0.79
N GLY A 189 15.98 -7.87 2.11
CA GLY A 189 14.65 -7.79 2.71
C GLY A 189 14.08 -6.36 2.67
N GLU A 190 12.81 -6.20 3.04
CA GLU A 190 12.13 -4.89 2.94
C GLU A 190 12.41 -3.97 4.14
N GLY A 191 12.69 -4.53 5.33
CA GLY A 191 12.94 -3.78 6.56
C GLY A 191 12.14 -4.29 7.76
N VAL A 192 11.67 -3.39 8.61
CA VAL A 192 10.91 -3.72 9.82
C VAL A 192 9.62 -2.90 9.96
N VAL A 193 8.65 -3.44 10.69
CA VAL A 193 7.43 -2.75 11.12
C VAL A 193 7.48 -2.61 12.63
N ILE A 194 7.44 -1.38 13.13
CA ILE A 194 7.40 -1.04 14.56
C ILE A 194 5.96 -0.76 14.92
N GLN A 195 5.46 -1.38 16.00
CA GLN A 195 4.10 -1.20 16.49
C GLN A 195 4.11 -0.95 18.00
N ARG A 196 3.21 -0.09 18.45
CA ARG A 196 3.06 0.18 19.88
C ARG A 196 2.40 -1.00 20.59
N CYS A 197 2.93 -1.39 21.75
CA CYS A 197 2.51 -2.58 22.50
C CYS A 197 1.02 -2.56 22.89
N ASP A 198 0.53 -1.40 23.33
CA ASP A 198 -0.86 -1.21 23.79
C ASP A 198 -1.88 -0.97 22.67
N TYR A 199 -1.45 -1.01 21.41
CA TYR A 199 -2.29 -0.63 20.31
C TYR A 199 -3.35 -1.68 19.98
N THR A 200 -4.61 -1.34 20.13
CA THR A 200 -5.76 -2.17 19.79
C THR A 200 -6.03 -2.19 18.29
N TYR A 201 -6.66 -3.24 17.79
CA TYR A 201 -7.03 -3.32 16.38
C TYR A 201 -8.32 -2.53 16.11
N ASN A 202 -8.23 -1.45 15.33
CA ASN A 202 -9.35 -0.59 14.99
C ASN A 202 -9.65 -0.68 13.49
N PRO A 203 -10.67 -1.47 13.07
CA PRO A 203 -11.01 -1.66 11.67
C PRO A 203 -11.24 -0.34 10.94
N GLY A 204 -10.74 -0.25 9.69
CA GLY A 204 -10.91 0.92 8.83
C GLY A 204 -10.18 2.19 9.27
N SER A 205 -9.68 2.24 10.50
CA SER A 205 -9.00 3.43 11.03
C SER A 205 -7.60 3.59 10.45
N ARG A 206 -7.15 4.84 10.37
CA ARG A 206 -5.77 5.21 10.10
C ARG A 206 -5.20 5.89 11.33
N THR A 207 -4.19 5.31 11.92
CA THR A 207 -3.66 5.81 13.19
C THR A 207 -2.26 6.34 13.02
N ALA A 208 -2.11 7.63 13.30
CA ALA A 208 -0.80 8.28 13.34
C ALA A 208 -0.01 7.80 14.58
N TRP A 209 1.29 7.55 14.39
CA TRP A 209 2.25 7.32 15.49
C TRP A 209 1.99 6.09 16.38
N LYS A 210 1.21 5.12 15.89
CA LYS A 210 1.03 3.80 16.51
C LYS A 210 1.80 2.71 15.79
N THR A 211 2.11 2.95 14.52
CA THR A 211 2.89 2.07 13.67
C THR A 211 3.87 2.88 12.84
N LEU A 212 5.06 2.33 12.61
CA LEU A 212 6.09 2.90 11.76
C LEU A 212 6.69 1.78 10.89
N LYS A 213 6.90 2.05 9.62
CA LYS A 213 7.61 1.15 8.71
C LYS A 213 8.98 1.73 8.43
N LEU A 214 10.02 1.01 8.81
CA LEU A 214 11.40 1.29 8.39
C LEU A 214 11.71 0.37 7.21
N LYS A 215 11.82 0.94 6.04
CA LYS A 215 12.10 0.19 4.80
C LYS A 215 13.13 0.92 3.97
N GLN A 216 13.70 0.19 3.01
CA GLN A 216 14.63 0.79 2.07
C GLN A 216 14.00 1.99 1.36
N GLN A 217 14.78 3.05 1.28
CA GLN A 217 14.53 4.19 0.41
C GLN A 217 15.77 4.40 -0.43
N LEU A 218 15.59 4.63 -1.71
CA LEU A 218 16.68 5.13 -2.55
C LEU A 218 17.07 6.53 -2.08
N PRO A 219 18.35 6.89 -2.17
CA PRO A 219 18.76 8.27 -1.94
C PRO A 219 17.97 9.21 -2.87
N GLU A 220 17.79 10.45 -2.44
CA GLU A 220 17.20 11.47 -3.31
C GLU A 220 18.01 11.57 -4.60
N MET A 221 17.33 11.55 -5.72
CA MET A 221 17.93 11.63 -7.05
C MET A 221 17.51 12.94 -7.70
N GLU A 222 18.47 13.68 -8.23
CA GLU A 222 18.19 14.82 -9.08
C GLU A 222 18.09 14.33 -10.53
N LEU A 223 16.90 14.43 -11.10
CA LEU A 223 16.57 13.89 -12.40
C LEU A 223 16.02 14.97 -13.32
N LYS A 224 16.39 14.91 -14.59
CA LYS A 224 15.89 15.82 -15.61
C LYS A 224 14.40 15.58 -15.86
N VAL A 225 13.60 16.64 -15.84
CA VAL A 225 12.19 16.58 -16.27
C VAL A 225 12.15 16.65 -17.78
N VAL A 226 11.52 15.67 -18.40
CA VAL A 226 11.46 15.55 -19.87
C VAL A 226 10.04 15.69 -20.43
N ASP A 227 9.03 15.61 -19.57
CA ASP A 227 7.63 15.79 -19.96
C ASP A 227 6.75 16.07 -18.72
N VAL A 228 5.49 16.41 -18.95
CA VAL A 228 4.46 16.57 -17.93
C VAL A 228 3.32 15.56 -18.16
N LEU A 229 2.67 15.16 -17.06
CA LEU A 229 1.53 14.27 -17.11
C LEU A 229 0.23 15.08 -17.15
N GLU A 230 -0.60 14.81 -18.14
CA GLU A 230 -1.92 15.42 -18.23
C GLU A 230 -2.84 14.88 -17.12
N PRO A 231 -3.75 15.72 -16.60
CA PRO A 231 -4.67 15.30 -15.58
C PRO A 231 -5.72 14.33 -16.13
N LYS A 232 -6.08 13.33 -15.32
CA LYS A 232 -7.24 12.51 -15.64
C LYS A 232 -8.52 13.33 -15.48
N MET A 233 -9.40 13.28 -16.45
CA MET A 233 -10.69 13.96 -16.38
C MET A 233 -11.56 13.36 -15.28
N ASN A 234 -11.83 12.05 -15.34
CA ASN A 234 -12.74 11.39 -14.44
C ASN A 234 -12.16 11.23 -13.03
N TYR A 235 -12.92 11.63 -12.03
CA TYR A 235 -12.62 11.37 -10.63
C TYR A 235 -13.11 9.97 -10.25
N GLU A 236 -12.19 9.12 -9.81
CA GLU A 236 -12.47 7.72 -9.44
C GLU A 236 -12.36 7.47 -7.93
N GLY A 237 -12.20 8.51 -7.12
CA GLY A 237 -12.03 8.40 -5.67
C GLY A 237 -13.34 8.49 -4.91
N ASP A 238 -13.31 8.08 -3.64
CA ASP A 238 -14.34 8.44 -2.67
C ASP A 238 -14.23 9.94 -2.43
N CYS A 239 -15.32 10.67 -2.58
CA CYS A 239 -15.37 12.12 -2.44
C CYS A 239 -14.86 12.59 -1.06
N PRO A 240 -13.54 12.78 -0.83
CA PRO A 240 -13.06 13.16 0.48
C PRO A 240 -13.30 14.66 0.69
N ASP A 241 -13.76 15.01 1.87
CA ASP A 241 -14.06 16.40 2.27
C ASP A 241 -12.86 17.35 2.04
N THR A 242 -11.62 16.83 2.18
CA THR A 242 -10.39 17.61 2.00
C THR A 242 -10.05 17.93 0.56
N TRP A 243 -10.51 17.12 -0.41
CA TRP A 243 -10.25 17.32 -1.84
C TRP A 243 -11.40 18.02 -2.53
N GLY A 244 -12.54 18.11 -1.88
CA GLY A 244 -13.78 18.56 -2.45
C GLY A 244 -14.24 17.64 -3.59
N TYR A 245 -15.45 17.81 -3.98
CA TYR A 245 -16.02 17.12 -5.12
C TYR A 245 -16.07 18.11 -6.28
N TRP A 246 -15.18 17.90 -7.25
CA TRP A 246 -15.04 18.79 -8.38
C TRP A 246 -15.99 18.34 -9.48
N TYR A 247 -16.88 19.22 -9.89
CA TYR A 247 -17.79 19.00 -11.00
C TYR A 247 -17.42 19.90 -12.16
N GLN A 248 -17.50 19.38 -13.37
CA GLN A 248 -17.47 20.21 -14.55
C GLN A 248 -18.91 20.54 -14.93
N ASP A 249 -19.22 21.81 -15.00
CA ASP A 249 -20.46 22.31 -15.60
C ASP A 249 -20.40 22.11 -17.11
N ILE A 250 -21.23 21.22 -17.63
CA ILE A 250 -21.44 21.09 -19.06
C ILE A 250 -22.75 21.79 -19.39
N SER A 251 -22.63 22.87 -20.13
CA SER A 251 -23.78 23.50 -20.81
C SER A 251 -23.56 23.38 -22.31
N TYR A 252 -24.58 22.98 -23.03
CA TYR A 252 -24.52 22.86 -24.47
C TYR A 252 -25.91 23.26 -25.06
N THR A 253 -25.92 23.61 -26.33
CA THR A 253 -27.15 23.79 -27.10
C THR A 253 -27.24 22.57 -28.03
N ASP A 254 -28.38 21.87 -28.00
CA ASP A 254 -28.62 20.74 -28.88
C ASP A 254 -28.91 21.18 -30.34
N ASP A 255 -29.05 20.22 -31.23
CA ASP A 255 -29.27 20.45 -32.64
C ASP A 255 -30.63 21.14 -32.93
N GLU A 256 -31.57 21.10 -31.94
CA GLU A 256 -32.86 21.79 -31.99
C GLU A 256 -32.80 23.23 -31.44
N GLY A 257 -31.60 23.66 -31.01
CA GLY A 257 -31.39 25.02 -30.47
C GLY A 257 -31.81 25.18 -29.01
N VAL A 258 -32.06 24.09 -28.29
CA VAL A 258 -32.44 24.12 -26.87
C VAL A 258 -31.17 24.14 -26.02
N TRP A 259 -31.06 25.12 -25.13
CA TRP A 259 -29.97 25.24 -24.21
C TRP A 259 -30.17 24.30 -23.01
N HIS A 260 -29.17 23.45 -22.74
CA HIS A 260 -29.08 22.55 -21.60
C HIS A 260 -28.07 23.12 -20.61
N GLY A 261 -28.54 23.58 -19.47
CA GLY A 261 -27.73 24.16 -18.40
C GLY A 261 -27.08 23.11 -17.50
N PRO A 262 -26.34 23.55 -16.48
CA PRO A 262 -25.57 22.70 -15.57
C PRO A 262 -26.38 21.62 -14.86
N ASN A 263 -27.66 21.76 -14.74
CA ASN A 263 -28.60 20.82 -14.10
C ASN A 263 -29.35 19.94 -15.10
N SER A 264 -28.97 19.93 -16.37
CA SER A 264 -29.59 19.06 -17.38
C SER A 264 -29.16 17.61 -17.17
N GLN A 265 -29.89 16.65 -17.74
CA GLN A 265 -29.60 15.21 -17.62
C GLN A 265 -28.22 14.80 -18.17
N MET A 266 -27.58 15.63 -18.96
CA MET A 266 -26.20 15.42 -19.48
C MET A 266 -25.14 16.15 -18.66
N GLY A 267 -25.53 16.77 -17.56
CA GLY A 267 -24.85 17.78 -16.82
C GLY A 267 -23.60 17.37 -16.05
N ASN A 268 -23.55 17.64 -14.79
CA ASN A 268 -22.35 17.63 -13.95
C ASN A 268 -21.86 16.21 -13.66
N PHE A 269 -20.61 15.92 -13.96
CA PHE A 269 -19.92 14.72 -13.51
C PHE A 269 -18.65 15.10 -12.74
N PRO A 270 -18.22 14.27 -11.78
CA PRO A 270 -17.05 14.59 -10.98
C PRO A 270 -15.78 14.50 -11.83
N VAL A 271 -14.97 15.56 -11.74
CA VAL A 271 -13.67 15.63 -12.38
C VAL A 271 -12.56 15.75 -11.34
N THR A 272 -11.32 15.42 -11.71
CA THR A 272 -10.21 15.63 -10.80
C THR A 272 -9.92 17.12 -10.64
N LYS A 273 -9.42 17.51 -9.46
CA LYS A 273 -9.04 18.90 -9.18
C LYS A 273 -8.02 19.44 -10.19
N PRO A 274 -6.95 18.72 -10.56
CA PRO A 274 -6.03 19.20 -11.57
C PRO A 274 -6.69 19.42 -12.94
N TYR A 275 -7.62 18.56 -13.35
CA TYR A 275 -8.35 18.74 -14.60
C TYR A 275 -9.21 20.00 -14.56
N PHE A 276 -9.95 20.22 -13.48
CA PHE A 276 -10.84 21.37 -13.30
C PHE A 276 -10.10 22.71 -13.44
N TYR A 277 -8.92 22.81 -12.85
CA TYR A 277 -8.11 24.02 -12.88
C TYR A 277 -7.16 24.11 -14.09
N GLY A 278 -7.11 23.10 -14.95
CA GLY A 278 -6.16 23.05 -16.07
C GLY A 278 -4.70 22.84 -15.63
N TRP A 279 -4.47 22.28 -14.43
CA TRP A 279 -3.15 21.97 -13.89
C TRP A 279 -2.60 20.66 -14.46
N LYS A 280 -1.31 20.41 -14.26
CA LYS A 280 -0.70 19.12 -14.62
C LYS A 280 -0.83 18.10 -13.49
N ASN A 281 -0.89 16.81 -13.85
CA ASN A 281 -1.03 15.75 -12.86
C ASN A 281 0.31 15.33 -12.24
N GLY A 282 1.42 15.54 -12.95
CA GLY A 282 2.75 15.16 -12.54
C GLY A 282 3.79 15.48 -13.60
N ILE A 283 4.92 14.83 -13.49
CA ILE A 283 6.07 14.97 -14.39
C ILE A 283 6.56 13.61 -14.86
N THR A 284 7.21 13.55 -16.01
CA THR A 284 8.03 12.42 -16.44
C THR A 284 9.50 12.83 -16.31
N VAL A 285 10.28 12.03 -15.58
CA VAL A 285 11.72 12.24 -15.38
C VAL A 285 12.52 11.19 -16.14
N GLU A 286 13.76 11.51 -16.48
CA GLU A 286 14.71 10.63 -17.15
C GLU A 286 15.81 10.20 -16.19
N LEU A 287 16.00 8.88 -16.05
CA LEU A 287 17.08 8.27 -15.29
C LEU A 287 18.41 8.34 -16.07
N PRO A 288 19.57 8.14 -15.39
CA PRO A 288 20.88 8.20 -16.04
C PRO A 288 21.07 7.20 -17.21
N ASP A 289 20.31 6.12 -17.23
CA ASP A 289 20.31 5.12 -18.30
C ASP A 289 19.34 5.44 -19.46
N GLY A 290 18.66 6.61 -19.41
CA GLY A 290 17.65 7.02 -20.38
C GLY A 290 16.25 6.48 -20.12
N THR A 291 16.05 5.68 -19.08
CA THR A 291 14.73 5.17 -18.71
C THR A 291 13.83 6.30 -18.22
N LYS A 292 12.61 6.38 -18.76
CA LYS A 292 11.62 7.39 -18.35
C LYS A 292 10.70 6.85 -17.25
N CYS A 293 10.47 7.68 -16.24
CA CYS A 293 9.63 7.36 -15.09
C CYS A 293 8.64 8.49 -14.79
N ASP A 294 7.38 8.11 -14.53
CA ASP A 294 6.34 9.05 -14.15
C ASP A 294 6.34 9.28 -12.65
N VAL A 295 6.23 10.55 -12.24
CA VAL A 295 6.16 11.00 -10.85
C VAL A 295 4.90 11.84 -10.68
N ALA A 296 3.88 11.26 -10.05
CA ALA A 296 2.60 11.92 -9.80
C ALA A 296 2.33 12.20 -8.31
N SER A 297 3.17 11.66 -7.41
CA SER A 297 3.10 11.87 -5.97
C SER A 297 4.07 12.97 -5.52
N GLY A 298 3.77 13.61 -4.39
CA GLY A 298 4.63 14.62 -3.77
C GLY A 298 4.47 16.03 -4.35
N LEU A 299 3.78 16.21 -5.46
CA LEU A 299 3.51 17.53 -6.03
C LEU A 299 2.45 18.26 -5.20
N THR A 300 2.74 19.52 -4.88
CA THR A 300 1.76 20.46 -4.34
C THR A 300 0.81 20.96 -5.43
N ASP A 301 -0.27 21.64 -5.03
CA ASP A 301 -1.15 22.32 -5.98
C ASP A 301 -0.40 23.42 -6.76
N ASP A 302 0.50 24.13 -6.08
CA ASP A 302 1.34 25.16 -6.70
C ASP A 302 2.30 24.56 -7.74
N ASP A 303 2.93 23.42 -7.46
CA ASP A 303 3.76 22.71 -8.45
C ASP A 303 2.94 22.35 -9.68
N ARG A 304 1.74 21.80 -9.48
CA ARG A 304 0.83 21.40 -10.57
C ARG A 304 0.37 22.57 -11.42
N ALA A 305 0.05 23.70 -10.78
CA ALA A 305 -0.35 24.94 -11.44
C ALA A 305 0.84 25.53 -12.22
N TRP A 306 2.03 25.58 -11.62
CA TRP A 306 3.23 26.09 -12.25
C TRP A 306 3.64 25.26 -13.48
N LEU A 307 3.59 23.94 -13.39
CA LEU A 307 3.89 23.03 -14.51
C LEU A 307 2.95 23.23 -15.73
N ALA A 308 1.78 23.84 -15.55
CA ALA A 308 0.85 24.17 -16.63
C ALA A 308 1.23 25.49 -17.37
N THR A 309 2.22 26.22 -16.89
CA THR A 309 2.63 27.50 -17.48
C THR A 309 3.49 27.36 -18.71
N LYS A 310 3.53 28.41 -19.55
CA LYS A 310 4.42 28.47 -20.71
C LYS A 310 5.89 28.48 -20.31
N ASP A 311 6.23 29.00 -19.14
CA ASP A 311 7.60 29.08 -18.66
C ASP A 311 8.12 27.70 -18.26
N ALA A 312 7.32 26.89 -17.55
CA ALA A 312 7.66 25.50 -17.29
C ALA A 312 7.87 24.71 -18.59
N ALA A 313 7.00 24.89 -19.58
CA ALA A 313 7.12 24.24 -20.89
C ALA A 313 8.42 24.62 -21.62
N LYS A 314 8.82 25.90 -21.56
CA LYS A 314 10.10 26.37 -22.14
C LYS A 314 11.29 25.73 -21.45
N MET A 315 11.29 25.69 -20.12
CA MET A 315 12.39 25.09 -19.34
C MET A 315 12.52 23.59 -19.61
N ILE A 316 11.40 22.87 -19.72
CA ILE A 316 11.40 21.43 -20.09
C ILE A 316 12.00 21.25 -21.47
N ALA A 317 11.54 22.05 -22.45
CA ALA A 317 12.05 21.99 -23.83
C ALA A 317 13.56 22.35 -23.92
N ALA A 318 14.04 23.28 -23.10
CA ALA A 318 15.46 23.63 -23.00
C ALA A 318 16.28 22.59 -22.23
N GLY A 319 15.61 21.69 -21.48
CA GLY A 319 16.27 20.72 -20.61
C GLY A 319 16.87 21.32 -19.35
N GLU A 320 16.30 22.42 -18.88
CA GLU A 320 16.74 23.20 -17.72
C GLU A 320 15.91 22.94 -16.46
N LEU A 321 14.85 22.14 -16.56
CA LEU A 321 14.03 21.75 -15.40
C LEU A 321 14.50 20.41 -14.84
N TYR A 322 14.79 20.40 -13.54
CA TYR A 322 15.13 19.21 -12.78
C TYR A 322 14.14 18.98 -11.64
N ALA A 323 14.04 17.72 -11.22
CA ALA A 323 13.24 17.30 -10.09
C ALA A 323 14.10 16.49 -9.12
N VAL A 324 14.07 16.84 -7.85
CA VAL A 324 14.57 15.96 -6.79
C VAL A 324 13.47 14.98 -6.46
N VAL A 325 13.74 13.70 -6.69
CA VAL A 325 12.80 12.60 -6.54
C VAL A 325 13.34 11.59 -5.55
N LYS A 326 12.48 11.13 -4.66
CA LYS A 326 12.73 9.96 -3.81
C LYS A 326 11.88 8.79 -4.29
N ALA A 327 12.39 7.58 -4.14
CA ALA A 327 11.67 6.37 -4.49
C ALA A 327 12.02 5.22 -3.54
N MET A 328 11.19 4.20 -3.53
CA MET A 328 11.39 3.05 -2.66
C MET A 328 12.50 2.12 -3.19
N SER A 329 12.46 1.82 -4.47
CA SER A 329 13.42 0.92 -5.15
C SER A 329 13.26 1.06 -6.67
N PHE A 330 14.04 0.29 -7.42
CA PHE A 330 13.77 0.04 -8.83
C PHE A 330 12.90 -1.21 -9.00
N ASN A 331 12.08 -1.26 -10.04
CA ASN A 331 11.39 -2.47 -10.47
C ASN A 331 12.25 -3.25 -11.49
N ASP A 332 11.77 -4.44 -11.89
CA ASP A 332 12.47 -5.34 -12.83
C ASP A 332 12.72 -4.73 -14.23
N LYS A 333 12.08 -3.59 -14.53
CA LYS A 333 12.25 -2.82 -15.78
C LYS A 333 13.14 -1.59 -15.59
N GLY A 334 13.85 -1.47 -14.49
CA GLY A 334 14.69 -0.33 -14.16
C GLY A 334 13.94 0.96 -13.83
N ARG A 335 12.60 0.93 -13.68
CA ARG A 335 11.79 2.11 -13.34
C ARG A 335 11.64 2.27 -11.83
N LEU A 336 11.53 3.52 -11.38
CA LEU A 336 11.30 3.83 -9.98
C LEU A 336 9.97 3.25 -9.46
N ARG A 337 9.99 2.62 -8.29
CA ARG A 337 8.81 2.19 -7.54
C ARG A 337 8.39 3.27 -6.57
N HIS A 338 7.11 3.65 -6.60
CA HIS A 338 6.52 4.68 -5.74
C HIS A 338 7.33 5.98 -5.71
N PRO A 339 7.68 6.55 -6.88
CA PRO A 339 8.41 7.81 -6.92
C PRO A 339 7.55 8.95 -6.36
N SER A 340 8.19 9.85 -5.63
CA SER A 340 7.56 11.05 -5.06
C SER A 340 8.47 12.25 -5.26
N LEU A 341 7.91 13.35 -5.72
CA LEU A 341 8.61 14.63 -5.84
C LEU A 341 8.95 15.16 -4.44
N VAL A 342 10.18 15.59 -4.27
CA VAL A 342 10.64 16.35 -3.10
C VAL A 342 10.57 17.85 -3.40
N ARG A 343 11.11 18.25 -4.56
CA ARG A 343 11.03 19.62 -5.07
C ARG A 343 11.38 19.68 -6.55
N LEU A 344 10.89 20.71 -7.22
CA LEU A 344 11.37 21.12 -8.55
C LEU A 344 12.60 22.03 -8.40
N ARG A 345 13.49 22.01 -9.37
CA ARG A 345 14.67 22.86 -9.45
C ARG A 345 14.83 23.47 -10.84
N ASN A 346 15.02 24.77 -10.85
CA ASN A 346 15.19 25.60 -12.06
C ASN A 346 16.43 26.52 -11.97
N ASP A 347 17.37 26.22 -11.07
CA ASP A 347 18.47 27.03 -10.65
C ASP A 347 19.84 26.49 -11.12
N MET A 348 19.87 25.74 -12.22
CA MET A 348 21.10 25.20 -12.82
C MET A 348 21.55 26.00 -14.02
#